data_bdca2d6d8da97feab4e36842394b12de
#
_entry.id   bdca2d6d8da97feab4e36842394b12de
#
_cell.length_a   1.000
_cell.length_b   1.000
_cell.length_c   1.000
_cell.angle_alpha   90.00
_cell.angle_beta   90.00
_cell.angle_gamma   90.00
#
_symmetry.space_group_name_H-M   'P 1'
#
loop_
_entity.id
_entity.type
_entity.pdbx_description
1 polymer ?
#
loop_
_entity_poly.entity_id
_entity_poly.type
_entity_poly.pdbx_seq_one_letter_code
_entity_poly.pdbx_strand_id
1 'polypeptide(L)'
;MPKTQKPQSYYDDIKQKFAEERDLRLNYRPEGTEQFTSDLTGNLEHYAVDPYAGEAPDREPIDDQVEVLFIGGGFSALLTSARLREKGVESIRIVERGADVGGTWYWNRYPGVACDVVSYDYLPLLDEMDYVPVNHYSRGPEILSHCQAIAKKYDLYKLAVFHTTVTETVWNEDEQLWHIRTDRGDHMRAQFVICANGTLSKPKLSKIAGMESFKGHSFHTSRWDYDYTGEELEKLKIGRAHV
;
A
#
# COMPACT_ATOMS: atom_id res chain seq x y z
N MET A 1 -13.34 -21.74 32.52
CA MET A 1 -12.34 -22.80 32.81
C MET A 1 -10.97 -22.14 32.86
N PRO A 2 -10.11 -22.33 33.87
CA PRO A 2 -8.78 -21.78 33.89
C PRO A 2 -7.98 -22.40 32.74
N LYS A 3 -7.36 -21.56 31.88
CA LYS A 3 -6.44 -22.01 30.84
C LYS A 3 -5.25 -22.67 31.55
N THR A 4 -5.10 -23.97 31.44
CA THR A 4 -3.93 -24.70 31.96
C THR A 4 -2.69 -24.15 31.29
N GLN A 5 -1.82 -23.47 32.04
CA GLN A 5 -0.57 -22.93 31.54
C GLN A 5 0.30 -24.10 31.10
N LYS A 6 0.76 -24.07 29.85
CA LYS A 6 1.64 -25.12 29.33
C LYS A 6 3.00 -25.09 30.03
N PRO A 7 3.68 -26.21 30.23
CA PRO A 7 5.02 -26.24 30.84
C PRO A 7 6.04 -25.50 29.94
N GLN A 8 7.10 -25.00 30.53
CA GLN A 8 8.15 -24.27 29.81
C GLN A 8 8.76 -25.08 28.66
N SER A 9 8.95 -26.39 28.85
CA SER A 9 9.43 -27.31 27.81
C SER A 9 8.60 -27.27 26.52
N TYR A 10 7.28 -27.12 26.63
CA TYR A 10 6.40 -26.97 25.47
C TYR A 10 6.74 -25.76 24.61
N TYR A 11 7.09 -24.65 25.22
CA TYR A 11 7.49 -23.42 24.50
C TYR A 11 8.91 -23.53 23.95
N ASP A 12 9.79 -24.23 24.64
CA ASP A 12 11.15 -24.46 24.21
C ASP A 12 11.19 -25.39 22.98
N ASP A 13 10.38 -26.45 22.95
CA ASP A 13 10.19 -27.34 21.81
C ASP A 13 9.67 -26.57 20.59
N ILE A 14 8.69 -25.65 20.78
CA ILE A 14 8.19 -24.80 19.69
C ILE A 14 9.30 -23.90 19.15
N LYS A 15 10.08 -23.23 20.02
CA LYS A 15 11.17 -22.37 19.60
C LYS A 15 12.24 -23.14 18.82
N GLN A 16 12.58 -24.33 19.28
CA GLN A 16 13.51 -25.19 18.58
C GLN A 16 12.99 -25.56 17.18
N LYS A 17 11.74 -25.99 17.08
CA LYS A 17 11.11 -26.29 15.79
C LYS A 17 11.11 -25.10 14.84
N PHE A 18 10.81 -23.89 15.33
CA PHE A 18 10.89 -22.67 14.52
C PHE A 18 12.31 -22.38 14.03
N ALA A 19 13.32 -22.61 14.87
CA ALA A 19 14.72 -22.44 14.48
C ALA A 19 15.13 -23.45 13.39
N GLU A 20 14.78 -24.72 13.55
CA GLU A 20 15.05 -25.78 12.56
C GLU A 20 14.37 -25.47 11.21
N GLU A 21 13.11 -25.07 11.22
CA GLU A 21 12.34 -24.68 10.02
C GLU A 21 12.93 -23.45 9.34
N ARG A 22 13.39 -22.47 10.14
CA ARG A 22 14.07 -21.29 9.61
C ARG A 22 15.38 -21.68 8.92
N ASP A 23 16.19 -22.51 9.57
CA ASP A 23 17.50 -22.93 9.07
C ASP A 23 17.35 -23.77 7.80
N LEU A 24 16.34 -24.66 7.74
CA LEU A 24 15.99 -25.36 6.51
C LEU A 24 15.66 -24.38 5.37
N ARG A 25 14.82 -23.38 5.61
CA ARG A 25 14.47 -22.39 4.60
C ARG A 25 15.67 -21.57 4.12
N LEU A 26 16.57 -21.20 5.02
CA LEU A 26 17.78 -20.46 4.67
C LEU A 26 18.76 -21.33 3.87
N ASN A 27 18.90 -22.61 4.22
CA ASN A 27 19.78 -23.55 3.52
C ASN A 27 19.27 -23.91 2.12
N TYR A 28 17.94 -23.94 1.90
CA TYR A 28 17.33 -24.12 0.57
C TYR A 28 17.40 -22.87 -0.31
N ARG A 29 17.93 -21.76 0.19
CA ARG A 29 18.07 -20.48 -0.52
C ARG A 29 19.56 -20.10 -0.59
N PRO A 30 20.36 -20.79 -1.42
CA PRO A 30 21.81 -20.58 -1.46
C PRO A 30 22.20 -19.15 -1.89
N GLU A 31 21.29 -18.39 -2.49
CA GLU A 31 21.48 -17.00 -2.95
C GLU A 31 20.72 -15.98 -2.08
N GLY A 32 20.40 -16.33 -0.83
CA GLY A 32 19.75 -15.43 0.12
C GLY A 32 18.28 -15.12 -0.19
N THR A 33 17.86 -13.89 0.01
CA THR A 33 16.46 -13.44 -0.16
C THR A 33 16.08 -13.12 -1.60
N GLU A 34 16.94 -13.35 -2.57
CA GLU A 34 16.78 -12.95 -3.97
C GLU A 34 15.89 -13.91 -4.81
N GLN A 35 14.84 -14.48 -4.23
CA GLN A 35 13.84 -15.23 -4.99
C GLN A 35 12.90 -14.36 -5.80
N PHE A 36 12.92 -13.05 -5.53
CA PHE A 36 12.06 -12.08 -6.15
C PHE A 36 12.88 -10.91 -6.67
N THR A 37 12.41 -10.30 -7.74
CA THR A 37 12.89 -9.01 -8.20
C THR A 37 11.82 -7.95 -7.98
N SER A 38 12.26 -6.78 -7.53
CA SER A 38 11.48 -5.54 -7.54
C SER A 38 12.07 -4.55 -8.54
N ASP A 39 13.09 -4.95 -9.28
CA ASP A 39 13.59 -4.19 -10.41
C ASP A 39 12.69 -4.47 -11.62
N LEU A 40 11.89 -3.46 -11.95
CA LEU A 40 10.87 -3.49 -12.99
C LEU A 40 11.35 -2.70 -14.20
N THR A 41 12.53 -3.06 -14.73
CA THR A 41 13.14 -2.45 -15.92
C THR A 41 13.03 -3.34 -17.14
N GLY A 42 13.25 -2.79 -18.33
CA GLY A 42 13.21 -3.53 -19.60
C GLY A 42 11.85 -4.19 -19.84
N ASN A 43 11.83 -5.48 -20.11
CA ASN A 43 10.61 -6.24 -20.39
C ASN A 43 9.59 -6.26 -19.21
N LEU A 44 10.00 -5.82 -18.03
CA LEU A 44 9.17 -5.81 -16.82
C LEU A 44 8.61 -4.42 -16.49
N GLU A 45 8.90 -3.40 -17.29
CA GLU A 45 8.45 -2.01 -17.07
C GLU A 45 6.92 -1.89 -16.99
N HIS A 46 6.19 -2.71 -17.76
CA HIS A 46 4.74 -2.71 -17.73
C HIS A 46 4.14 -3.02 -16.34
N TYR A 47 4.87 -3.72 -15.46
CA TYR A 47 4.44 -3.93 -14.08
C TYR A 47 4.64 -2.70 -13.18
N ALA A 48 5.46 -1.74 -13.58
CA ALA A 48 5.65 -0.48 -12.83
C ALA A 48 4.50 0.51 -13.07
N VAL A 49 3.81 0.39 -14.20
CA VAL A 49 2.71 1.28 -14.58
C VAL A 49 1.50 1.08 -13.66
N ASP A 50 0.78 2.17 -13.41
CA ASP A 50 -0.49 2.13 -12.72
C ASP A 50 -1.61 1.80 -13.72
N PRO A 51 -2.21 0.59 -13.64
CA PRO A 51 -3.23 0.17 -14.62
C PRO A 51 -4.61 0.80 -14.35
N TYR A 52 -4.76 1.49 -13.22
CA TYR A 52 -6.03 2.08 -12.79
C TYR A 52 -6.06 3.60 -12.97
N ALA A 53 -4.93 4.17 -13.33
CA ALA A 53 -4.80 5.59 -13.59
C ALA A 53 -5.10 5.89 -15.06
N GLY A 54 -5.80 6.99 -15.31
CA GLY A 54 -5.76 7.67 -16.58
C GLY A 54 -4.43 8.41 -16.77
N GLU A 55 -4.35 9.24 -17.80
CA GLU A 55 -3.21 10.14 -17.98
C GLU A 55 -3.05 11.06 -16.77
N ALA A 56 -1.81 11.21 -16.30
CA ALA A 56 -1.52 12.14 -15.23
C ALA A 56 -1.84 13.57 -15.69
N PRO A 57 -2.57 14.35 -14.89
CA PRO A 57 -2.85 15.74 -15.22
C PRO A 57 -1.57 16.52 -15.45
N ASP A 58 -1.55 17.33 -16.50
CA ASP A 58 -0.46 18.28 -16.69
C ASP A 58 -0.54 19.37 -15.62
N ARG A 59 0.60 19.68 -15.01
CA ARG A 59 0.71 20.73 -13.99
C ARG A 59 2.13 21.24 -13.86
N GLU A 60 2.26 22.47 -13.46
CA GLU A 60 3.55 23.04 -13.09
C GLU A 60 4.13 22.34 -11.84
N PRO A 61 5.45 22.28 -11.72
CA PRO A 61 6.11 21.83 -10.50
C PRO A 61 5.66 22.63 -9.28
N ILE A 62 5.46 21.95 -8.18
CA ILE A 62 5.08 22.56 -6.90
C ILE A 62 6.34 22.96 -6.14
N ASP A 63 6.43 24.21 -5.73
CA ASP A 63 7.40 24.71 -4.75
C ASP A 63 6.63 25.29 -3.57
N ASP A 64 6.52 24.49 -2.50
CA ASP A 64 5.79 24.92 -1.30
C ASP A 64 6.48 24.46 -0.01
N GLN A 65 5.96 24.94 1.11
CA GLN A 65 6.38 24.52 2.43
C GLN A 65 5.15 24.23 3.28
N VAL A 66 5.17 23.06 3.93
CA VAL A 66 4.11 22.60 4.82
C VAL A 66 4.66 22.20 6.19
N GLU A 67 3.80 22.07 7.17
CA GLU A 67 4.20 21.57 8.49
C GLU A 67 4.44 20.06 8.44
N VAL A 68 3.51 19.30 7.84
CA VAL A 68 3.58 17.83 7.78
C VAL A 68 3.41 17.35 6.34
N LEU A 69 4.35 16.52 5.86
CA LEU A 69 4.25 15.86 4.57
C LEU A 69 4.20 14.33 4.74
N PHE A 70 3.24 13.70 4.07
CA PHE A 70 3.09 12.25 4.00
C PHE A 70 3.58 11.72 2.67
N ILE A 71 4.39 10.66 2.73
CA ILE A 71 4.78 9.87 1.55
C ILE A 71 3.86 8.66 1.47
N GLY A 72 2.88 8.72 0.57
CA GLY A 72 1.83 7.72 0.38
C GLY A 72 0.47 8.15 0.91
N GLY A 73 -0.61 7.72 0.21
CA GLY A 73 -2.01 8.06 0.46
C GLY A 73 -2.87 6.90 0.98
N GLY A 74 -2.26 5.93 1.67
CA GLY A 74 -2.97 4.79 2.27
C GLY A 74 -3.54 5.09 3.66
N PHE A 75 -3.95 4.05 4.39
CA PHE A 75 -4.57 4.16 5.73
C PHE A 75 -3.77 5.03 6.70
N SER A 76 -2.45 4.86 6.73
CA SER A 76 -1.59 5.62 7.65
C SER A 76 -1.70 7.12 7.41
N ALA A 77 -1.63 7.57 6.14
CA ALA A 77 -1.76 8.97 5.80
C ALA A 77 -3.18 9.48 6.08
N LEU A 78 -4.21 8.74 5.67
CA LEU A 78 -5.61 9.14 5.85
C LEU A 78 -5.97 9.29 7.33
N LEU A 79 -5.65 8.28 8.15
CA LEU A 79 -5.94 8.29 9.58
C LEU A 79 -5.19 9.41 10.29
N THR A 80 -3.88 9.52 10.05
CA THR A 80 -3.06 10.52 10.74
C THR A 80 -3.43 11.93 10.31
N SER A 81 -3.67 12.17 9.01
CA SER A 81 -4.12 13.48 8.53
C SER A 81 -5.48 13.87 9.10
N ALA A 82 -6.43 12.93 9.19
CA ALA A 82 -7.73 13.19 9.82
C ALA A 82 -7.56 13.64 11.28
N ARG A 83 -6.74 12.91 12.06
CA ARG A 83 -6.47 13.25 13.47
C ARG A 83 -5.70 14.57 13.62
N LEU A 84 -4.78 14.88 12.73
CA LEU A 84 -4.09 16.18 12.73
C LEU A 84 -5.06 17.34 12.45
N ARG A 85 -5.95 17.18 11.47
CA ARG A 85 -6.98 18.19 11.17
C ARG A 85 -7.92 18.41 12.34
N GLU A 86 -8.34 17.38 13.04
CA GLU A 86 -9.14 17.49 14.28
C GLU A 86 -8.41 18.28 15.38
N LYS A 87 -7.08 18.30 15.35
CA LYS A 87 -6.22 19.09 16.26
C LYS A 87 -5.90 20.50 15.74
N GLY A 88 -6.43 20.87 14.58
CA GLY A 88 -6.22 22.19 13.99
C GLY A 88 -4.96 22.33 13.15
N VAL A 89 -4.28 21.23 12.80
CA VAL A 89 -3.14 21.25 11.87
C VAL A 89 -3.68 21.26 10.44
N GLU A 90 -3.53 22.40 9.77
CA GLU A 90 -4.05 22.62 8.41
C GLU A 90 -2.96 22.48 7.34
N SER A 91 -1.70 22.72 7.70
CA SER A 91 -0.56 22.73 6.77
C SER A 91 -0.04 21.32 6.54
N ILE A 92 -0.76 20.57 5.72
CA ILE A 92 -0.50 19.15 5.40
C ILE A 92 -0.34 18.96 3.89
N ARG A 93 0.57 18.08 3.47
CA ARG A 93 0.71 17.60 2.10
C ARG A 93 0.74 16.06 2.08
N ILE A 94 -0.02 15.45 1.19
CA ILE A 94 0.03 14.01 0.92
C ILE A 94 0.56 13.84 -0.50
N VAL A 95 1.66 13.12 -0.68
CA VAL A 95 2.24 12.79 -1.99
C VAL A 95 1.97 11.33 -2.27
N GLU A 96 1.13 11.03 -3.26
CA GLU A 96 0.72 9.67 -3.63
C GLU A 96 1.09 9.36 -5.08
N ARG A 97 1.73 8.22 -5.28
CA ARG A 97 2.12 7.73 -6.60
C ARG A 97 0.92 7.28 -7.44
N GLY A 98 -0.09 6.72 -6.81
CA GLY A 98 -1.33 6.33 -7.49
C GLY A 98 -2.18 7.53 -7.90
N ALA A 99 -3.22 7.25 -8.66
CA ALA A 99 -4.19 8.26 -9.09
C ALA A 99 -5.22 8.61 -8.02
N ASP A 100 -5.26 7.87 -6.90
CA ASP A 100 -6.22 8.09 -5.82
C ASP A 100 -5.65 7.57 -4.49
N VAL A 101 -6.34 7.92 -3.41
CA VAL A 101 -6.08 7.39 -2.07
C VAL A 101 -6.46 5.91 -1.96
N GLY A 102 -5.99 5.26 -0.90
CA GLY A 102 -6.38 3.87 -0.58
C GLY A 102 -5.21 2.91 -0.42
N GLY A 103 -4.00 3.28 -0.89
CA GLY A 103 -2.79 2.48 -0.71
C GLY A 103 -2.97 1.03 -1.17
N THR A 104 -2.84 0.06 -0.25
CA THR A 104 -3.03 -1.37 -0.55
C THR A 104 -4.32 -1.65 -1.34
N TRP A 105 -5.41 -0.99 -1.02
CA TRP A 105 -6.72 -1.23 -1.62
C TRP A 105 -6.92 -0.49 -2.95
N TYR A 106 -6.13 0.52 -3.20
CA TYR A 106 -6.00 1.13 -4.52
C TYR A 106 -5.23 0.21 -5.48
N TRP A 107 -4.10 -0.37 -5.03
CA TRP A 107 -3.20 -1.14 -5.86
C TRP A 107 -3.63 -2.61 -6.07
N ASN A 108 -4.38 -3.19 -5.15
CA ASN A 108 -4.75 -4.61 -5.18
C ASN A 108 -6.24 -4.77 -5.42
N ARG A 109 -6.60 -4.97 -6.68
CA ARG A 109 -7.99 -5.08 -7.14
C ARG A 109 -8.29 -6.41 -7.83
N TYR A 110 -7.53 -7.45 -7.53
CA TYR A 110 -7.77 -8.79 -8.09
C TYR A 110 -9.10 -9.37 -7.57
N PRO A 111 -9.69 -10.34 -8.31
CA PRO A 111 -10.95 -10.98 -7.93
C PRO A 111 -10.90 -11.58 -6.53
N GLY A 112 -11.92 -11.30 -5.73
CA GLY A 112 -12.04 -11.84 -4.39
C GLY A 112 -11.15 -11.21 -3.32
N VAL A 113 -10.38 -10.17 -3.64
CA VAL A 113 -9.55 -9.46 -2.64
C VAL A 113 -10.40 -8.97 -1.48
N ALA A 114 -9.99 -9.32 -0.26
CA ALA A 114 -10.69 -9.00 0.98
C ALA A 114 -9.68 -8.87 2.12
N CYS A 115 -10.11 -8.23 3.20
CA CYS A 115 -9.36 -8.25 4.45
C CYS A 115 -9.52 -9.60 5.14
N ASP A 116 -8.46 -10.09 5.78
CA ASP A 116 -8.42 -11.30 6.62
C ASP A 116 -8.56 -10.99 8.12
N VAL A 117 -8.74 -9.72 8.45
CA VAL A 117 -9.05 -9.21 9.78
C VAL A 117 -10.52 -8.80 9.83
N VAL A 118 -11.15 -8.95 10.98
CA VAL A 118 -12.54 -8.53 11.20
C VAL A 118 -12.70 -7.05 10.87
N SER A 119 -13.73 -6.70 10.09
CA SER A 119 -13.91 -5.37 9.53
C SER A 119 -13.93 -4.26 10.57
N TYR A 120 -14.51 -4.51 11.75
CA TYR A 120 -14.56 -3.54 12.85
C TYR A 120 -13.19 -3.21 13.45
N ASP A 121 -12.23 -4.14 13.36
CA ASP A 121 -10.87 -3.93 13.85
C ASP A 121 -9.97 -3.34 12.76
N TYR A 122 -10.33 -3.55 11.49
CA TYR A 122 -9.50 -3.20 10.37
C TYR A 122 -9.80 -1.81 9.78
N LEU A 123 -11.08 -1.48 9.61
CA LEU A 123 -11.48 -0.20 9.02
C LEU A 123 -11.34 0.94 10.04
N PRO A 124 -10.57 1.98 9.72
CA PRO A 124 -10.36 3.08 10.66
C PRO A 124 -11.54 4.06 10.67
N LEU A 125 -11.71 4.79 11.78
CA LEU A 125 -12.64 5.91 11.92
C LEU A 125 -14.11 5.53 11.69
N LEU A 126 -14.53 4.32 12.06
CA LEU A 126 -15.90 3.86 11.83
C LEU A 126 -16.94 4.76 12.53
N ASP A 127 -16.69 5.12 13.78
CA ASP A 127 -17.58 5.99 14.55
C ASP A 127 -17.64 7.40 13.95
N GLU A 128 -16.48 7.96 13.62
CA GLU A 128 -16.41 9.30 13.01
C GLU A 128 -17.05 9.32 11.62
N MET A 129 -17.02 8.21 10.90
CA MET A 129 -17.62 8.07 9.57
C MET A 129 -19.10 7.71 9.63
N ASP A 130 -19.63 7.36 10.80
CA ASP A 130 -20.98 6.78 10.99
C ASP A 130 -21.20 5.61 10.02
N TYR A 131 -20.21 4.71 9.98
CA TYR A 131 -20.16 3.61 9.02
C TYR A 131 -20.14 2.26 9.70
N VAL A 132 -21.03 1.38 9.25
CA VAL A 132 -21.10 -0.02 9.67
C VAL A 132 -20.69 -0.90 8.50
N PRO A 133 -19.61 -1.69 8.62
CA PRO A 133 -19.17 -2.58 7.55
C PRO A 133 -20.24 -3.60 7.15
N VAL A 134 -20.38 -3.84 5.84
CA VAL A 134 -21.39 -4.75 5.29
C VAL A 134 -21.03 -6.21 5.54
N ASN A 135 -19.74 -6.53 5.53
CA ASN A 135 -19.25 -7.89 5.68
C ASN A 135 -18.38 -8.04 6.93
N HIS A 136 -18.39 -9.24 7.53
CA HIS A 136 -17.49 -9.58 8.63
C HIS A 136 -16.01 -9.41 8.25
N TYR A 137 -15.68 -9.73 6.99
CA TYR A 137 -14.40 -9.45 6.34
C TYR A 137 -14.68 -8.60 5.12
N SER A 138 -14.40 -7.30 5.21
CA SER A 138 -14.67 -6.35 4.14
C SER A 138 -13.87 -6.66 2.89
N ARG A 139 -14.53 -6.52 1.74
CA ARG A 139 -13.90 -6.70 0.43
C ARG A 139 -13.16 -5.45 -0.02
N GLY A 140 -12.19 -5.64 -0.92
CA GLY A 140 -11.36 -4.56 -1.43
C GLY A 140 -12.12 -3.32 -1.90
N PRO A 141 -13.18 -3.44 -2.72
CA PRO A 141 -13.98 -2.28 -3.15
C PRO A 141 -14.64 -1.52 -1.99
N GLU A 142 -15.15 -2.22 -0.98
CA GLU A 142 -15.72 -1.60 0.23
C GLU A 142 -14.66 -0.79 0.99
N ILE A 143 -13.48 -1.38 1.17
CA ILE A 143 -12.38 -0.74 1.90
C ILE A 143 -11.85 0.48 1.13
N LEU A 144 -11.72 0.37 -0.20
CA LEU A 144 -11.31 1.50 -1.02
C LEU A 144 -12.33 2.65 -0.95
N SER A 145 -13.63 2.34 -1.05
CA SER A 145 -14.70 3.33 -0.92
C SER A 145 -14.68 4.01 0.45
N HIS A 146 -14.36 3.27 1.52
CA HIS A 146 -14.20 3.83 2.86
C HIS A 146 -13.00 4.78 2.95
N CYS A 147 -11.84 4.43 2.34
CA CYS A 147 -10.69 5.34 2.23
C CYS A 147 -11.06 6.66 1.54
N GLN A 148 -11.76 6.56 0.42
CA GLN A 148 -12.22 7.72 -0.35
C GLN A 148 -13.22 8.58 0.44
N ALA A 149 -14.10 7.94 1.21
CA ALA A 149 -15.05 8.64 2.09
C ALA A 149 -14.33 9.43 3.20
N ILE A 150 -13.30 8.83 3.83
CA ILE A 150 -12.45 9.52 4.82
C ILE A 150 -11.77 10.73 4.16
N ALA A 151 -11.15 10.54 3.01
CA ALA A 151 -10.45 11.62 2.31
C ALA A 151 -11.40 12.78 1.95
N LYS A 152 -12.64 12.49 1.57
CA LYS A 152 -13.68 13.49 1.30
C LYS A 152 -14.12 14.21 2.58
N LYS A 153 -14.44 13.47 3.63
CA LYS A 153 -14.93 14.04 4.89
C LYS A 153 -13.94 15.02 5.52
N TYR A 154 -12.66 14.67 5.47
CA TYR A 154 -11.59 15.48 6.06
C TYR A 154 -10.91 16.43 5.06
N ASP A 155 -11.48 16.62 3.87
CA ASP A 155 -10.94 17.50 2.80
C ASP A 155 -9.49 17.17 2.38
N LEU A 156 -9.07 15.90 2.50
CA LEU A 156 -7.70 15.48 2.25
C LEU A 156 -7.33 15.52 0.76
N TYR A 157 -8.30 15.42 -0.13
CA TYR A 157 -8.07 15.55 -1.58
C TYR A 157 -7.45 16.90 -1.96
N LYS A 158 -7.80 17.97 -1.26
CA LYS A 158 -7.21 19.31 -1.50
C LYS A 158 -5.74 19.38 -1.08
N LEU A 159 -5.32 18.48 -0.19
CA LEU A 159 -3.98 18.41 0.37
C LEU A 159 -3.11 17.36 -0.34
N ALA A 160 -3.72 16.55 -1.21
CA ALA A 160 -3.06 15.45 -1.89
C ALA A 160 -2.56 15.84 -3.28
N VAL A 161 -1.39 15.30 -3.63
CA VAL A 161 -0.81 15.36 -4.96
C VAL A 161 -0.66 13.93 -5.44
N PHE A 162 -1.44 13.57 -6.45
CA PHE A 162 -1.48 12.25 -7.06
C PHE A 162 -0.52 12.11 -8.25
N HIS A 163 -0.36 10.88 -8.77
CA HIS A 163 0.56 10.56 -9.88
C HIS A 163 1.97 11.11 -9.64
N THR A 164 2.41 11.12 -8.40
CA THR A 164 3.65 11.79 -8.01
C THR A 164 4.44 10.90 -7.08
N THR A 165 5.67 10.59 -7.48
CA THR A 165 6.58 9.75 -6.71
C THR A 165 7.65 10.60 -6.04
N VAL A 166 7.78 10.48 -4.73
CA VAL A 166 8.92 11.07 -4.01
C VAL A 166 10.19 10.31 -4.42
N THR A 167 11.16 11.03 -4.94
CA THR A 167 12.45 10.49 -5.39
C THR A 167 13.57 10.73 -4.41
N GLU A 168 13.47 11.78 -3.62
CA GLU A 168 14.50 12.16 -2.65
C GLU A 168 13.90 12.85 -1.44
N THR A 169 14.47 12.60 -0.27
CA THR A 169 14.21 13.33 0.97
C THR A 169 15.52 13.62 1.67
N VAL A 170 15.83 14.89 1.92
CA VAL A 170 17.08 15.32 2.56
C VAL A 170 16.75 16.25 3.71
N TRP A 171 17.32 15.98 4.87
CA TRP A 171 17.26 16.90 6.01
C TRP A 171 18.26 18.03 5.82
N ASN A 172 17.82 19.27 5.98
CA ASN A 172 18.66 20.46 6.00
C ASN A 172 18.77 20.95 7.45
N GLU A 173 19.96 20.83 8.02
CA GLU A 173 20.21 21.18 9.41
C GLU A 173 20.13 22.70 9.66
N ASP A 174 20.54 23.50 8.68
CA ASP A 174 20.54 24.96 8.83
C ASP A 174 19.11 25.53 8.79
N GLU A 175 18.25 24.98 7.94
CA GLU A 175 16.85 25.38 7.81
C GLU A 175 15.94 24.64 8.78
N GLN A 176 16.39 23.53 9.35
CA GLN A 176 15.61 22.60 10.17
C GLN A 176 14.34 22.11 9.43
N LEU A 177 14.48 21.81 8.15
CA LEU A 177 13.43 21.35 7.27
C LEU A 177 13.89 20.14 6.46
N TRP A 178 12.96 19.28 6.16
CA TRP A 178 13.10 18.27 5.13
C TRP A 178 12.91 18.92 3.77
N HIS A 179 13.79 18.62 2.81
CA HIS A 179 13.65 18.93 1.40
C HIS A 179 13.21 17.67 0.67
N ILE A 180 12.11 17.76 -0.05
CA ILE A 180 11.48 16.63 -0.74
C ILE A 180 11.43 16.94 -2.23
N ARG A 181 11.96 16.02 -3.06
CA ARG A 181 11.89 16.08 -4.50
C ARG A 181 11.03 14.97 -5.06
N THR A 182 10.38 15.21 -6.18
CA THR A 182 9.52 14.24 -6.85
C THR A 182 9.94 14.03 -8.31
N ASP A 183 9.41 12.97 -8.92
CA ASP A 183 9.56 12.66 -10.35
C ASP A 183 8.87 13.68 -11.28
N ARG A 184 8.10 14.62 -10.71
CA ARG A 184 7.44 15.71 -11.44
C ARG A 184 8.14 17.07 -11.30
N GLY A 185 9.35 17.07 -10.79
CA GLY A 185 10.17 18.28 -10.62
C GLY A 185 9.78 19.12 -9.40
N ASP A 186 8.89 18.66 -8.54
CA ASP A 186 8.49 19.38 -7.33
C ASP A 186 9.67 19.51 -6.38
N HIS A 187 9.68 20.62 -5.63
CA HIS A 187 10.53 20.86 -4.49
C HIS A 187 9.68 21.34 -3.31
N MET A 188 9.34 20.42 -2.43
CA MET A 188 8.56 20.70 -1.24
C MET A 188 9.46 20.72 -0.01
N ARG A 189 9.07 21.49 1.00
CA ARG A 189 9.76 21.54 2.30
C ARG A 189 8.78 21.20 3.38
N ALA A 190 9.22 20.45 4.39
CA ALA A 190 8.36 20.08 5.50
C ALA A 190 9.13 20.04 6.82
N GLN A 191 8.46 20.45 7.90
CA GLN A 191 9.01 20.30 9.25
C GLN A 191 9.02 18.83 9.69
N PHE A 192 7.97 18.09 9.33
CA PHE A 192 7.83 16.66 9.59
C PHE A 192 7.53 15.89 8.31
N VAL A 193 8.24 14.78 8.11
CA VAL A 193 7.97 13.82 7.03
C VAL A 193 7.52 12.51 7.63
N ILE A 194 6.35 12.02 7.21
CA ILE A 194 5.78 10.76 7.65
C ILE A 194 5.83 9.76 6.49
N CYS A 195 6.62 8.69 6.65
CA CYS A 195 6.69 7.59 5.70
C CYS A 195 5.43 6.71 5.82
N ALA A 196 4.46 6.95 4.94
CA ALA A 196 3.19 6.23 4.87
C ALA A 196 3.09 5.34 3.62
N ASN A 197 4.22 4.99 3.01
CA ASN A 197 4.33 4.33 1.71
C ASN A 197 3.90 2.84 1.68
N GLY A 198 3.70 2.20 2.84
CA GLY A 198 3.27 0.81 2.93
C GLY A 198 4.24 -0.17 2.26
N THR A 199 3.80 -1.42 2.05
CA THR A 199 4.64 -2.49 1.49
C THR A 199 4.01 -3.21 0.28
N LEU A 200 2.71 -3.00 0.00
CA LEU A 200 1.94 -3.77 -0.99
C LEU A 200 1.57 -2.95 -2.24
N SER A 201 2.35 -1.95 -2.60
CA SER A 201 2.10 -1.09 -3.76
C SER A 201 2.97 -1.43 -4.97
N LYS A 202 4.15 -2.02 -4.77
CA LYS A 202 5.09 -2.38 -5.83
C LYS A 202 5.09 -3.90 -6.03
N PRO A 203 4.83 -4.41 -7.24
CA PRO A 203 4.90 -5.84 -7.53
C PRO A 203 6.29 -6.41 -7.24
N LYS A 204 6.33 -7.61 -6.69
CA LYS A 204 7.54 -8.44 -6.59
C LYS A 204 7.37 -9.63 -7.50
N LEU A 205 8.20 -9.75 -8.50
CA LEU A 205 8.15 -10.85 -9.46
C LEU A 205 9.08 -11.97 -9.03
N SER A 206 8.62 -13.20 -9.18
CA SER A 206 9.45 -14.39 -8.91
C SER A 206 10.59 -14.49 -9.91
N LYS A 207 11.81 -14.76 -9.45
CA LYS A 207 12.96 -15.06 -10.32
C LYS A 207 12.91 -16.55 -10.75
N ILE A 208 11.97 -16.90 -11.63
CA ILE A 208 11.81 -18.26 -12.14
C ILE A 208 12.54 -18.36 -13.47
N ALA A 209 13.39 -19.37 -13.62
CA ALA A 209 14.09 -19.64 -14.88
C ALA A 209 13.08 -19.84 -16.03
N GLY A 210 13.28 -19.12 -17.13
CA GLY A 210 12.39 -19.16 -18.29
C GLY A 210 11.24 -18.14 -18.26
N MET A 211 11.07 -17.36 -17.20
CA MET A 211 10.03 -16.34 -17.11
C MET A 211 10.11 -15.32 -18.26
N GLU A 212 11.32 -14.89 -18.62
CA GLU A 212 11.56 -13.94 -19.72
C GLU A 212 11.29 -14.54 -21.11
N SER A 213 11.37 -15.86 -21.24
CA SER A 213 11.13 -16.58 -22.50
C SER A 213 9.71 -17.11 -22.63
N PHE A 214 8.87 -16.97 -21.60
CA PHE A 214 7.48 -17.38 -21.64
C PHE A 214 6.71 -16.58 -22.68
N LYS A 215 5.98 -17.26 -23.56
CA LYS A 215 5.23 -16.65 -24.68
C LYS A 215 3.73 -16.50 -24.42
N GLY A 216 3.24 -17.10 -23.33
CA GLY A 216 1.86 -16.92 -22.90
C GLY A 216 1.61 -15.57 -22.26
N HIS A 217 0.33 -15.23 -22.07
CA HIS A 217 -0.07 -14.04 -21.35
C HIS A 217 0.31 -14.18 -19.86
N SER A 218 0.84 -13.12 -19.26
CA SER A 218 1.21 -13.12 -17.85
C SER A 218 0.94 -11.75 -17.22
N PHE A 219 0.44 -11.76 -15.98
CA PHE A 219 0.24 -10.56 -15.20
C PHE A 219 0.42 -10.85 -13.70
N HIS A 220 0.72 -9.85 -12.94
CA HIS A 220 0.82 -9.94 -11.49
C HIS A 220 -0.56 -9.69 -10.84
N THR A 221 -0.88 -10.33 -9.71
CA THR A 221 -2.17 -10.16 -9.01
C THR A 221 -2.51 -8.70 -8.74
N SER A 222 -1.54 -7.85 -8.36
CA SER A 222 -1.76 -6.41 -8.17
C SER A 222 -1.84 -5.61 -9.48
N ARG A 223 -1.76 -6.28 -10.61
CA ARG A 223 -1.93 -5.76 -11.97
C ARG A 223 -2.83 -6.73 -12.73
N TRP A 224 -3.96 -7.07 -12.13
CA TRP A 224 -4.91 -8.03 -12.70
C TRP A 224 -5.45 -7.52 -14.03
N ASP A 225 -5.31 -8.35 -15.04
CA ASP A 225 -5.76 -8.02 -16.39
C ASP A 225 -7.21 -8.48 -16.60
N TYR A 226 -8.12 -7.56 -16.39
CA TYR A 226 -9.56 -7.80 -16.57
C TYR A 226 -9.96 -7.93 -18.04
N ASP A 227 -9.26 -7.28 -18.96
CA ASP A 227 -9.52 -7.39 -20.38
C ASP A 227 -9.22 -8.81 -20.88
N TYR A 228 -8.13 -9.38 -20.40
CA TYR A 228 -7.77 -10.76 -20.73
C TYR A 228 -8.67 -11.80 -20.05
N THR A 229 -9.01 -11.60 -18.80
CA THR A 229 -9.84 -12.56 -18.04
C THR A 229 -11.33 -12.44 -18.36
N GLY A 230 -11.76 -11.38 -19.02
CA GLY A 230 -13.15 -11.18 -19.47
C GLY A 230 -14.13 -10.87 -18.35
N GLU A 231 -13.67 -10.41 -17.19
CA GLU A 231 -14.53 -10.15 -16.03
C GLU A 231 -14.34 -8.72 -15.51
N GLU A 232 -15.45 -8.09 -15.12
CA GLU A 232 -15.45 -6.83 -14.39
C GLU A 232 -15.44 -7.08 -12.88
N LEU A 233 -14.65 -6.32 -12.13
CA LEU A 233 -14.51 -6.44 -10.66
C LEU A 233 -15.87 -6.49 -9.94
N GLU A 234 -16.86 -5.72 -10.40
CA GLU A 234 -18.17 -5.60 -9.79
C GLU A 234 -19.08 -6.81 -10.03
N LYS A 235 -18.84 -7.58 -11.10
CA LYS A 235 -19.65 -8.73 -11.50
C LYS A 235 -19.18 -10.04 -10.87
N LEU A 236 -17.98 -10.06 -10.29
CA LEU A 236 -17.39 -11.25 -9.71
C LEU A 236 -18.05 -11.65 -8.40
N LYS A 237 -19.12 -12.44 -8.47
CA LYS A 237 -19.58 -13.26 -7.36
C LYS A 237 -18.68 -14.50 -7.22
N ILE A 238 -17.41 -14.30 -6.98
CA ILE A 238 -16.50 -15.41 -6.74
C ILE A 238 -16.78 -15.98 -5.35
N GLY A 239 -17.16 -17.25 -5.31
CA GLY A 239 -17.05 -18.05 -4.11
C GLY A 239 -15.58 -18.05 -3.64
N ARG A 240 -15.35 -18.12 -2.33
CA ARG A 240 -14.02 -18.12 -1.73
C ARG A 240 -13.08 -19.04 -2.51
N ALA A 241 -12.04 -18.48 -3.12
CA ALA A 241 -10.89 -19.28 -3.48
C ALA A 241 -10.24 -19.70 -2.17
N HIS A 242 -10.35 -20.98 -1.82
CA HIS A 242 -9.53 -21.55 -0.77
C HIS A 242 -8.13 -21.71 -1.38
N VAL A 243 -7.18 -20.92 -0.89
CA VAL A 243 -5.76 -21.19 -1.04
C VAL A 243 -5.33 -22.13 0.07
#